data_0d33b0268f91d97db72a7a2d105a3540
#
_entry.id   0d33b0268f91d97db72a7a2d105a3540
#
_cell.length_a   1.000
_cell.length_b   1.000
_cell.length_c   1.000
_cell.angle_alpha   90.00
_cell.angle_beta   90.00
_cell.angle_gamma   90.00
#
_symmetry.space_group_name_H-M   'P 1'
#
loop_
_entity.id
_entity.type
_entity.pdbx_description
1 polymer ?
#
loop_
_entity_poly.entity_id
_entity_poly.type
_entity_poly.pdbx_seq_one_letter_code
_entity_poly.pdbx_strand_id
1 'polypeptide(L)'
;MKTILVVDDSLIMRNIVKNVFSELNIPSQFLEAADGKKAYELLELNKVDLVFLDWNMPEMNGIEFLNKVRAIPDYEELPIVMVTSEAAKYHVVEALQAGATDYIIKPVNAKAFKAKVLEIPF
;
A
#
# COMPACT_ATOMS: atom_id res chain seq x y z
N MET A 1 17.12 -5.70 -4.91
CA MET A 1 15.80 -5.37 -5.50
C MET A 1 14.74 -5.36 -4.40
N LYS A 2 13.90 -4.35 -4.39
CA LYS A 2 12.82 -4.24 -3.41
C LYS A 2 11.59 -5.02 -3.86
N THR A 3 10.86 -5.61 -2.92
CA THR A 3 9.60 -6.29 -3.17
C THR A 3 8.45 -5.42 -2.68
N ILE A 4 7.58 -5.03 -3.60
CA ILE A 4 6.48 -4.10 -3.36
C ILE A 4 5.17 -4.87 -3.52
N LEU A 5 4.32 -4.84 -2.49
CA LEU A 5 2.98 -5.42 -2.56
C LEU A 5 1.98 -4.31 -2.86
N VAL A 6 1.27 -4.45 -3.97
CA VAL A 6 0.25 -3.47 -4.39
C VAL A 6 -1.13 -4.09 -4.23
N VAL A 7 -1.92 -3.56 -3.33
CA VAL A 7 -3.23 -4.08 -2.95
C VAL A 7 -4.31 -3.09 -3.39
N ASP A 8 -4.95 -3.40 -4.51
CA ASP A 8 -5.99 -2.55 -5.10
C ASP A 8 -6.79 -3.41 -6.06
N ASP A 9 -8.11 -3.30 -6.06
CA ASP A 9 -8.95 -4.06 -6.99
C ASP A 9 -8.92 -3.48 -8.41
N SER A 10 -8.33 -2.31 -8.61
CA SER A 10 -8.15 -1.67 -9.92
C SER A 10 -6.82 -2.05 -10.56
N LEU A 11 -6.87 -2.76 -11.69
CA LEU A 11 -5.66 -3.08 -12.46
C LEU A 11 -4.95 -1.81 -12.93
N ILE A 12 -5.72 -0.78 -13.30
CA ILE A 12 -5.17 0.52 -13.75
C ILE A 12 -4.32 1.12 -12.63
N MET A 13 -4.84 1.11 -11.41
CA MET A 13 -4.12 1.69 -10.26
C MET A 13 -2.84 0.91 -9.95
N ARG A 14 -2.91 -0.43 -10.00
CA ARG A 14 -1.71 -1.26 -9.79
C ARG A 14 -0.64 -0.94 -10.84
N ASN A 15 -1.04 -0.73 -12.09
CA ASN A 15 -0.10 -0.36 -13.16
C ASN A 15 0.51 1.03 -12.96
N ILE A 16 -0.27 1.99 -12.44
CA ILE A 16 0.23 3.33 -12.11
C ILE A 16 1.37 3.24 -11.09
N VAL A 17 1.20 2.44 -10.05
CA VAL A 17 2.24 2.24 -9.03
C VAL A 17 3.51 1.66 -9.66
N LYS A 18 3.37 0.61 -10.46
CA LYS A 18 4.51 -0.03 -11.12
C LYS A 18 5.25 0.96 -12.03
N ASN A 19 4.52 1.76 -12.77
CA ASN A 19 5.10 2.76 -13.68
C ASN A 19 5.90 3.82 -12.93
N VAL A 20 5.42 4.27 -11.78
CA VAL A 20 6.13 5.26 -10.97
C VAL A 20 7.50 4.73 -10.53
N PHE A 21 7.56 3.48 -10.07
CA PHE A 21 8.85 2.88 -9.67
C PHE A 21 9.79 2.72 -10.86
N SER A 22 9.27 2.35 -12.02
CA SER A 22 10.05 2.27 -13.26
C SER A 22 10.63 3.64 -13.63
N GLU A 23 9.82 4.68 -13.58
CA GLU A 23 10.26 6.04 -13.91
C GLU A 23 11.28 6.59 -12.92
N LEU A 24 11.21 6.16 -11.65
CA LEU A 24 12.18 6.54 -10.62
C LEU A 24 13.45 5.70 -10.67
N ASN A 25 13.52 4.73 -11.58
CA ASN A 25 14.65 3.80 -11.69
C ASN A 25 14.96 3.05 -10.40
N ILE A 26 13.90 2.66 -9.67
CA ILE A 26 14.03 1.85 -8.45
C ILE A 26 13.83 0.39 -8.84
N PRO A 27 14.87 -0.46 -8.80
CA PRO A 27 14.71 -1.88 -9.12
C PRO A 27 13.73 -2.53 -8.16
N SER A 28 12.64 -3.06 -8.70
CA SER A 28 11.53 -3.56 -7.88
C SER A 28 10.90 -4.81 -8.46
N GLN A 29 10.47 -5.69 -7.57
CA GLN A 29 9.62 -6.83 -7.86
C GLN A 29 8.25 -6.52 -7.29
N PHE A 30 7.18 -6.72 -8.09
CA PHE A 30 5.82 -6.40 -7.66
C PHE A 30 5.01 -7.65 -7.41
N LEU A 31 4.32 -7.67 -6.26
CA LEU A 31 3.27 -8.62 -5.95
C LEU A 31 1.95 -7.85 -5.97
N GLU A 32 0.91 -8.43 -6.55
CA GLU A 32 -0.37 -7.75 -6.72
C GLU A 32 -1.50 -8.56 -6.10
N ALA A 33 -2.41 -7.85 -5.44
CA ALA A 33 -3.60 -8.44 -4.86
C ALA A 33 -4.79 -7.52 -5.08
N ALA A 34 -5.95 -8.10 -5.37
CA ALA A 34 -7.19 -7.36 -5.58
C ALA A 34 -8.04 -7.24 -4.30
N ASP A 35 -7.64 -7.90 -3.23
CA ASP A 35 -8.34 -7.87 -1.94
C ASP A 35 -7.36 -8.10 -0.79
N GLY A 36 -7.85 -7.84 0.44
CA GLY A 36 -7.00 -7.94 1.61
C GLY A 36 -6.64 -9.38 1.99
N LYS A 37 -7.50 -10.34 1.67
CA LYS A 37 -7.23 -11.75 1.97
C LYS A 37 -6.07 -12.26 1.15
N LYS A 38 -6.08 -12.00 -0.15
CA LYS A 38 -4.99 -12.37 -1.06
C LYS A 38 -3.70 -11.65 -0.68
N ALA A 39 -3.81 -10.37 -0.32
CA ALA A 39 -2.66 -9.59 0.12
C ALA A 39 -2.00 -10.20 1.35
N TYR A 40 -2.79 -10.64 2.32
CA TYR A 40 -2.26 -11.26 3.54
C TYR A 40 -1.54 -12.58 3.23
N GLU A 41 -2.11 -13.40 2.34
CA GLU A 41 -1.47 -14.64 1.90
C GLU A 41 -0.10 -14.36 1.25
N LEU A 42 -0.04 -13.36 0.36
CA LEU A 42 1.23 -12.97 -0.29
C LEU A 42 2.25 -12.44 0.71
N LEU A 43 1.80 -11.68 1.70
CA LEU A 43 2.67 -11.16 2.73
C LEU A 43 3.30 -12.28 3.57
N GLU A 44 2.53 -13.32 3.89
CA GLU A 44 3.03 -14.46 4.64
C GLU A 44 4.06 -15.29 3.85
N LEU A 45 3.91 -15.36 2.54
CA LEU A 45 4.74 -16.20 1.66
C LEU A 45 5.99 -15.50 1.15
N ASN A 46 6.10 -14.19 1.31
CA ASN A 46 7.17 -13.42 0.72
C ASN A 46 7.71 -12.39 1.70
N LYS A 47 8.99 -12.04 1.54
CA LYS A 47 9.55 -10.89 2.24
C LYS A 47 9.18 -9.64 1.47
N VAL A 48 8.33 -8.80 2.04
CA VAL A 48 7.83 -7.56 1.42
C VAL A 48 8.48 -6.36 2.08
N ASP A 49 8.91 -5.40 1.27
CA ASP A 49 9.59 -4.18 1.74
C ASP A 49 8.67 -2.98 1.88
N LEU A 50 7.54 -2.99 1.14
CA LEU A 50 6.62 -1.85 1.11
C LEU A 50 5.25 -2.34 0.62
N VAL A 51 4.19 -1.83 1.22
CA VAL A 51 2.81 -2.12 0.82
C VAL A 51 2.09 -0.83 0.42
N PHE A 52 1.46 -0.82 -0.75
CA PHE A 52 0.45 0.18 -1.11
C PHE A 52 -0.92 -0.47 -0.99
N LEU A 53 -1.83 0.19 -0.30
CA LEU A 53 -3.07 -0.44 0.17
C LEU A 53 -4.27 0.47 -0.05
N ASP A 54 -5.25 0.00 -0.83
CA ASP A 54 -6.54 0.69 -0.95
C ASP A 54 -7.44 0.33 0.24
N TRP A 55 -8.41 1.19 0.52
CA TRP A 55 -9.38 0.96 1.60
C TRP A 55 -10.51 0.04 1.17
N ASN A 56 -11.15 0.38 0.05
CA ASN A 56 -12.37 -0.30 -0.41
C ASN A 56 -12.04 -1.48 -1.31
N MET A 57 -12.11 -2.69 -0.75
CA MET A 57 -11.84 -3.93 -1.46
C MET A 57 -12.76 -5.03 -0.96
N PRO A 58 -13.07 -6.04 -1.81
CA PRO A 58 -13.86 -7.18 -1.37
C PRO A 58 -13.08 -8.08 -0.41
N GLU A 59 -13.76 -9.01 0.21
CA GLU A 59 -13.26 -10.02 1.17
C GLU A 59 -12.74 -9.40 2.46
N MET A 60 -11.62 -8.69 2.40
CA MET A 60 -11.02 -7.98 3.53
C MET A 60 -10.64 -6.59 3.04
N ASN A 61 -11.21 -5.55 3.64
CA ASN A 61 -10.89 -4.18 3.24
C ASN A 61 -9.54 -3.72 3.80
N GLY A 62 -9.09 -2.52 3.37
CA GLY A 62 -7.75 -2.03 3.71
C GLY A 62 -7.53 -1.83 5.20
N ILE A 63 -8.51 -1.29 5.92
CA ILE A 63 -8.35 -1.05 7.36
C ILE A 63 -8.31 -2.36 8.15
N GLU A 64 -9.09 -3.36 7.72
CA GLU A 64 -9.05 -4.69 8.33
C GLU A 64 -7.69 -5.35 8.11
N PHE A 65 -7.15 -5.25 6.90
CA PHE A 65 -5.82 -5.74 6.57
C PHE A 65 -4.76 -5.05 7.42
N LEU A 66 -4.81 -3.73 7.50
CA LEU A 66 -3.85 -2.93 8.26
C LEU A 66 -3.85 -3.32 9.74
N ASN A 67 -5.03 -3.42 10.35
CA ASN A 67 -5.15 -3.83 11.75
C ASN A 67 -4.59 -5.23 11.99
N LYS A 68 -4.88 -6.16 11.08
CA LYS A 68 -4.39 -7.55 11.18
C LYS A 68 -2.87 -7.62 11.08
N VAL A 69 -2.29 -6.91 10.14
CA VAL A 69 -0.83 -6.91 9.92
C VAL A 69 -0.11 -6.25 11.09
N ARG A 70 -0.61 -5.11 11.57
CA ARG A 70 0.03 -4.39 12.68
C ARG A 70 -0.05 -5.12 14.02
N ALA A 71 -0.94 -6.10 14.14
CA ALA A 71 -1.00 -6.94 15.35
C ALA A 71 0.14 -7.97 15.39
N ILE A 72 0.88 -8.14 14.29
CA ILE A 72 1.98 -9.10 14.18
C ILE A 72 3.31 -8.36 14.37
N PRO A 73 4.09 -8.68 15.41
CA PRO A 73 5.35 -7.95 15.68
C PRO A 73 6.33 -7.91 14.52
N ASP A 74 6.39 -8.96 13.70
CA ASP A 74 7.29 -9.03 12.56
C ASP A 74 7.03 -7.95 11.51
N TYR A 75 5.82 -7.37 11.49
CA TYR A 75 5.41 -6.35 10.51
C TYR A 75 5.28 -4.96 11.12
N GLU A 76 5.79 -4.76 12.32
CA GLU A 76 5.67 -3.49 13.03
C GLU A 76 6.32 -2.33 12.27
N GLU A 77 7.44 -2.60 11.62
CA GLU A 77 8.23 -1.60 10.89
C GLU A 77 7.96 -1.60 9.36
N LEU A 78 7.11 -2.51 8.87
CA LEU A 78 6.81 -2.58 7.45
C LEU A 78 6.07 -1.31 6.99
N PRO A 79 6.62 -0.54 6.03
CA PRO A 79 5.90 0.61 5.51
C PRO A 79 4.63 0.18 4.78
N ILE A 80 3.50 0.75 5.18
CA ILE A 80 2.19 0.53 4.57
C ILE A 80 1.59 1.89 4.26
N VAL A 81 1.43 2.19 2.98
CA VAL A 81 0.93 3.48 2.51
C VAL A 81 -0.48 3.28 1.94
N MET A 82 -1.45 4.00 2.49
CA MET A 82 -2.81 3.99 1.96
C MET A 82 -2.85 4.78 0.66
N VAL A 83 -3.49 4.22 -0.37
CA VAL A 83 -3.75 4.90 -1.65
C VAL A 83 -5.21 4.67 -1.98
N THR A 84 -6.07 5.65 -1.70
CA THR A 84 -7.50 5.44 -1.73
C THR A 84 -8.27 6.72 -2.04
N SER A 85 -9.51 6.57 -2.53
CA SER A 85 -10.43 7.70 -2.75
C SER A 85 -11.11 8.18 -1.47
N GLU A 86 -10.92 7.49 -0.34
CA GLU A 86 -11.48 7.90 0.95
C GLU A 86 -10.75 9.14 1.46
N ALA A 87 -11.33 10.32 1.22
CA ALA A 87 -10.69 11.61 1.48
C ALA A 87 -11.13 12.28 2.78
N ALA A 88 -12.14 11.75 3.47
CA ALA A 88 -12.62 12.34 4.71
C ALA A 88 -11.53 12.30 5.79
N LYS A 89 -11.40 13.40 6.53
CA LYS A 89 -10.36 13.54 7.55
C LYS A 89 -10.39 12.40 8.57
N TYR A 90 -11.58 11.94 8.97
CA TYR A 90 -11.68 10.84 9.94
C TYR A 90 -11.16 9.52 9.41
N HIS A 91 -11.26 9.27 8.10
CA HIS A 91 -10.64 8.10 7.49
C HIS A 91 -9.11 8.17 7.54
N VAL A 92 -8.57 9.36 7.22
CA VAL A 92 -7.11 9.57 7.28
C VAL A 92 -6.61 9.35 8.70
N VAL A 93 -7.28 9.93 9.69
CA VAL A 93 -6.91 9.79 11.11
C VAL A 93 -7.01 8.33 11.54
N GLU A 94 -8.08 7.63 11.18
CA GLU A 94 -8.26 6.22 11.54
C GLU A 94 -7.12 5.36 10.99
N ALA A 95 -6.76 5.54 9.71
CA ALA A 95 -5.68 4.78 9.09
C ALA A 95 -4.33 5.03 9.76
N LEU A 96 -3.99 6.30 10.02
CA LEU A 96 -2.73 6.65 10.68
C LEU A 96 -2.67 6.12 12.11
N GLN A 97 -3.78 6.17 12.84
CA GLN A 97 -3.87 5.61 14.19
C GLN A 97 -3.76 4.08 14.17
N ALA A 98 -4.23 3.44 13.12
CA ALA A 98 -4.11 2.00 12.94
C ALA A 98 -2.70 1.57 12.50
N GLY A 99 -1.82 2.52 12.21
CA GLY A 99 -0.41 2.25 11.90
C GLY A 99 0.00 2.42 10.45
N ALA A 100 -0.82 3.09 9.62
CA ALA A 100 -0.41 3.42 8.25
C ALA A 100 0.79 4.38 8.30
N THR A 101 1.74 4.16 7.40
CA THR A 101 2.95 4.99 7.32
C THR A 101 2.64 6.34 6.68
N ASP A 102 1.76 6.35 5.66
CA ASP A 102 1.35 7.57 4.97
C ASP A 102 0.00 7.33 4.29
N TYR A 103 -0.57 8.39 3.72
CA TYR A 103 -1.90 8.36 3.13
C TYR A 103 -1.91 9.21 1.86
N ILE A 104 -2.30 8.60 0.73
CA ILE A 104 -2.37 9.25 -0.57
C ILE A 104 -3.81 9.17 -1.07
N ILE A 105 -4.38 10.30 -1.48
CA ILE A 105 -5.77 10.37 -1.93
C ILE A 105 -5.83 10.30 -3.46
N LYS A 106 -6.69 9.43 -3.99
CA LYS A 106 -6.98 9.35 -5.42
C LYS A 106 -7.87 10.51 -5.86
N PRO A 107 -7.77 10.98 -7.10
CA PRO A 107 -6.88 10.50 -8.15
C PRO A 107 -5.44 10.92 -7.89
N VAL A 108 -4.50 10.02 -8.19
CA VAL A 108 -3.09 10.29 -7.92
C VAL A 108 -2.48 11.18 -9.00
N ASN A 109 -1.68 12.15 -8.55
CA ASN A 109 -0.84 12.95 -9.43
C ASN A 109 0.54 12.28 -9.48
N ALA A 110 1.02 11.96 -10.67
CA ALA A 110 2.29 11.21 -10.83
C ALA A 110 3.47 11.90 -10.14
N LYS A 111 3.56 13.22 -10.27
CA LYS A 111 4.64 14.00 -9.66
C LYS A 111 4.58 13.94 -8.14
N ALA A 112 3.39 14.14 -7.58
CA ALA A 112 3.18 14.08 -6.13
C ALA A 112 3.41 12.67 -5.59
N PHE A 113 2.99 11.64 -6.33
CA PHE A 113 3.19 10.24 -5.96
C PHE A 113 4.68 9.91 -5.91
N LYS A 114 5.44 10.31 -6.93
CA LYS A 114 6.89 10.12 -6.96
C LYS A 114 7.58 10.76 -5.76
N ALA A 115 7.17 11.98 -5.41
CA ALA A 115 7.70 12.67 -4.24
C ALA A 115 7.43 11.90 -2.95
N LYS A 116 6.22 11.34 -2.81
CA LYS A 116 5.85 10.52 -1.66
C LYS A 116 6.68 9.24 -1.58
N VAL A 117 6.88 8.56 -2.71
CA VAL A 117 7.68 7.33 -2.75
C VAL A 117 9.10 7.59 -2.23
N LEU A 118 9.69 8.71 -2.62
CA LEU A 118 11.05 9.07 -2.20
C LEU A 118 11.15 9.39 -0.70
N GLU A 119 10.03 9.68 -0.05
CA GLU A 119 9.99 9.95 1.40
C GLU A 119 9.76 8.69 2.24
N ILE A 120 9.34 7.58 1.63
CA ILE A 120 9.02 6.36 2.36
C ILE A 120 10.30 5.64 2.79
N PRO A 121 10.45 5.26 4.07
CA PRO A 121 11.64 4.55 4.55
C PRO A 121 11.55 3.05 4.27
N PHE A 122 11.92 2.65 3.08
CA PHE A 122 11.86 1.23 2.73
C PHE A 122 13.14 0.71 2.10
#